data_a6eb7a212c5e8ffcdd00fd3b286c6d7d
#
_entry.id   a6eb7a212c5e8ffcdd00fd3b286c6d7d
#
_cell.length_a   1.000
_cell.length_b   1.000
_cell.length_c   1.000
_cell.angle_alpha   90.00
_cell.angle_beta   90.00
_cell.angle_gamma   90.00
#
_symmetry.space_group_name_H-M   'P 1'
#
loop_
_entity.id
_entity.type
_entity.pdbx_description
1 polymer ?
#
loop_
_entity_poly.entity_id
_entity_poly.type
_entity_poly.pdbx_seq_one_letter_code
_entity_poly.pdbx_strand_id
1 'polypeptide(L)'
;MSLYYFLEGTQVQGGTFIYNNVANIQKEAVELRNRYSSESSGFGVGVSAGIGSNGQIKSNGISGNISANRNNRNTDETLHHNGSFTNINEVHNNTGTMTLSGFNQEGGKVTGKIGKVEVVSRQNTSTTTGSSKGVNLGISANGVPSSVTINAGRTNGNRAFVDNQSTFIVGEGSNLHVGTVENTGAVIGKEGNSTFRIDTYVGKDIQNYDTMTTTGGSIGVSLGGNPKITNVGFNQDSRDKQGITRNTVVGDVEITKAEGSPINRDGLCT
;
A
#
# COMPACT_ATOMS: atom_id res chain seq x y z
N MET A 1 -23.51 32.62 -5.52
CA MET A 1 -23.70 31.14 -5.56
C MET A 1 -22.38 30.55 -6.05
N SER A 2 -21.63 29.86 -5.20
CA SER A 2 -20.37 29.22 -5.61
C SER A 2 -20.69 27.92 -6.33
N LEU A 3 -20.30 27.79 -7.58
CA LEU A 3 -20.49 26.56 -8.35
C LEU A 3 -19.37 25.56 -7.96
N TYR A 4 -19.77 24.33 -7.69
CA TYR A 4 -18.91 23.24 -7.28
C TYR A 4 -19.12 22.02 -8.17
N TYR A 5 -18.05 21.42 -8.68
CA TYR A 5 -18.07 20.16 -9.42
C TYR A 5 -17.30 19.09 -8.66
N PHE A 6 -17.90 17.93 -8.49
CA PHE A 6 -17.32 16.78 -7.84
C PHE A 6 -17.39 15.54 -8.74
N LEU A 7 -16.27 14.90 -8.97
CA LEU A 7 -16.10 13.71 -9.81
C LEU A 7 -15.27 12.68 -9.04
N GLU A 8 -15.88 11.55 -8.70
CA GLU A 8 -15.24 10.45 -7.98
C GLU A 8 -15.15 9.23 -8.87
N GLY A 9 -13.96 8.65 -9.03
CA GLY A 9 -13.70 7.44 -9.81
C GLY A 9 -14.13 7.51 -11.28
N THR A 10 -14.43 8.70 -11.75
CA THR A 10 -14.97 8.93 -13.10
C THR A 10 -13.89 8.69 -14.14
N GLN A 11 -14.19 7.90 -15.16
CA GLN A 11 -13.31 7.65 -16.31
C GLN A 11 -13.98 8.16 -17.57
N VAL A 12 -13.37 9.15 -18.23
CA VAL A 12 -13.90 9.77 -19.45
C VAL A 12 -12.83 9.86 -20.51
N GLN A 13 -13.19 9.54 -21.73
CA GLN A 13 -12.31 9.64 -22.88
C GLN A 13 -12.95 10.53 -23.96
N GLY A 14 -12.22 11.57 -24.35
CA GLY A 14 -12.67 12.53 -25.35
C GLY A 14 -13.84 13.41 -24.89
N GLY A 15 -14.00 14.54 -25.49
CA GLY A 15 -15.05 15.51 -25.18
C GLY A 15 -14.50 16.84 -24.71
N THR A 16 -15.42 17.74 -24.32
CA THR A 16 -15.07 19.09 -23.86
C THR A 16 -15.88 19.49 -22.65
N PHE A 17 -15.21 19.96 -21.61
CA PHE A 17 -15.83 20.62 -20.46
C PHE A 17 -15.56 22.12 -20.51
N ILE A 18 -16.58 22.93 -20.24
CA ILE A 18 -16.46 24.39 -20.16
C ILE A 18 -16.88 24.82 -18.75
N TYR A 19 -15.94 25.39 -18.03
CA TYR A 19 -16.13 25.87 -16.66
C TYR A 19 -16.22 27.40 -16.66
N ASN A 20 -17.40 27.93 -16.35
CA ASN A 20 -17.65 29.36 -16.30
C ASN A 20 -17.80 29.83 -14.85
N ASN A 21 -16.85 30.61 -14.34
CA ASN A 21 -16.84 31.15 -12.97
C ASN A 21 -17.07 30.08 -11.90
N VAL A 22 -16.34 28.98 -12.00
CA VAL A 22 -16.43 27.85 -11.08
C VAL A 22 -15.48 28.07 -9.90
N ALA A 23 -16.02 28.02 -8.68
CA ALA A 23 -15.18 28.20 -7.50
C ALA A 23 -14.28 26.98 -7.22
N ASN A 24 -14.85 25.76 -7.32
CA ASN A 24 -14.12 24.53 -7.02
C ASN A 24 -14.48 23.41 -8.01
N ILE A 25 -13.47 22.72 -8.47
CA ILE A 25 -13.55 21.46 -9.21
C ILE A 25 -12.77 20.42 -8.41
N GLN A 26 -13.39 19.28 -8.12
CA GLN A 26 -12.76 18.22 -7.36
C GLN A 26 -12.88 16.90 -8.13
N LYS A 27 -11.74 16.31 -8.45
CA LYS A 27 -11.59 15.05 -9.19
C LYS A 27 -10.84 14.09 -8.28
N GLU A 28 -11.48 12.99 -7.86
CA GLU A 28 -10.95 12.10 -6.84
C GLU A 28 -10.97 10.63 -7.25
N ALA A 29 -10.09 9.87 -6.62
CA ALA A 29 -10.11 8.41 -6.67
C ALA A 29 -11.31 7.86 -5.91
N VAL A 30 -11.76 6.67 -6.31
CA VAL A 30 -12.61 5.85 -5.44
C VAL A 30 -11.75 5.25 -4.34
N GLU A 31 -12.20 5.37 -3.10
CA GLU A 31 -11.59 4.73 -1.94
C GLU A 31 -12.31 3.43 -1.60
N LEU A 32 -11.57 2.32 -1.56
CA LEU A 32 -12.06 1.01 -1.14
C LEU A 32 -11.40 0.62 0.18
N ARG A 33 -12.24 0.29 1.16
CA ARG A 33 -11.79 -0.21 2.47
C ARG A 33 -12.09 -1.69 2.60
N ASN A 34 -11.05 -2.48 2.81
CA ASN A 34 -11.15 -3.91 2.99
C ASN A 34 -10.67 -4.28 4.40
N ARG A 35 -11.40 -5.18 5.03
CA ARG A 35 -10.99 -5.80 6.28
C ARG A 35 -11.00 -7.29 6.14
N TYR A 36 -9.86 -7.90 6.37
CA TYR A 36 -9.67 -9.35 6.35
C TYR A 36 -9.37 -9.82 7.76
N SER A 37 -10.15 -10.79 8.24
CA SER A 37 -9.89 -11.47 9.50
C SER A 37 -9.83 -12.96 9.24
N SER A 38 -8.76 -13.59 9.69
CA SER A 38 -8.58 -15.04 9.63
C SER A 38 -8.26 -15.55 11.02
N GLU A 39 -9.03 -16.52 11.47
CA GLU A 39 -8.79 -17.25 12.69
C GLU A 39 -8.80 -18.75 12.37
N SER A 40 -7.79 -19.45 12.83
CA SER A 40 -7.73 -20.90 12.72
C SER A 40 -7.30 -21.52 14.04
N SER A 41 -7.94 -22.62 14.40
CA SER A 41 -7.54 -23.45 15.53
C SER A 41 -7.47 -24.90 15.06
N GLY A 42 -6.52 -25.63 15.58
CA GLY A 42 -6.33 -27.02 15.27
C GLY A 42 -6.08 -27.85 16.52
N PHE A 43 -6.63 -29.03 16.52
CA PHE A 43 -6.31 -30.08 17.49
C PHE A 43 -5.90 -31.32 16.71
N GLY A 44 -4.81 -31.94 17.10
CA GLY A 44 -4.29 -33.12 16.44
C GLY A 44 -3.87 -34.19 17.44
N VAL A 45 -4.16 -35.42 17.11
CA VAL A 45 -3.63 -36.61 17.79
C VAL A 45 -2.89 -37.42 16.75
N GLY A 46 -1.63 -37.72 17.01
CA GLY A 46 -0.81 -38.54 16.13
C GLY A 46 -0.27 -39.75 16.89
N VAL A 47 -0.17 -40.89 16.18
CA VAL A 47 0.54 -42.07 16.66
C VAL A 47 1.58 -42.44 15.61
N SER A 48 2.80 -42.63 16.04
CA SER A 48 3.91 -43.05 15.18
C SER A 48 4.44 -44.39 15.66
N ALA A 49 4.74 -45.30 14.73
CA ALA A 49 5.36 -46.59 15.01
C ALA A 49 6.71 -46.65 14.29
N GLY A 50 7.77 -46.91 15.03
CA GLY A 50 9.09 -47.19 14.45
C GLY A 50 9.17 -48.61 13.99
N ILE A 51 9.46 -48.84 12.71
CA ILE A 51 9.62 -50.16 12.11
C ILE A 51 11.11 -50.49 12.03
N GLY A 52 11.52 -51.64 12.52
CA GLY A 52 12.90 -52.15 12.37
C GLY A 52 13.19 -52.65 10.96
N SER A 53 14.46 -52.83 10.64
CA SER A 53 14.92 -53.34 9.34
C SER A 53 14.37 -54.74 8.98
N ASN A 54 13.84 -55.45 9.97
CA ASN A 54 13.18 -56.77 9.83
C ASN A 54 11.64 -56.65 9.68
N GLY A 55 11.09 -55.45 9.50
CA GLY A 55 9.64 -55.22 9.36
C GLY A 55 8.85 -55.28 10.67
N GLN A 56 9.49 -55.52 11.81
CA GLN A 56 8.82 -55.59 13.12
C GLN A 56 8.79 -54.20 13.78
N ILE A 57 7.70 -53.91 14.51
CA ILE A 57 7.60 -52.70 15.34
C ILE A 57 8.63 -52.80 16.47
N LYS A 58 9.51 -51.86 16.58
CA LYS A 58 10.48 -51.77 17.68
C LYS A 58 9.74 -51.65 19.00
N SER A 59 10.15 -52.37 20.03
CA SER A 59 9.51 -52.36 21.35
C SER A 59 9.42 -50.96 21.99
N ASN A 60 10.31 -50.05 21.60
CA ASN A 60 10.28 -48.64 21.99
C ASN A 60 9.87 -47.71 20.85
N GLY A 61 9.27 -48.23 19.78
CA GLY A 61 8.99 -47.52 18.54
C GLY A 61 7.61 -46.88 18.44
N ILE A 62 6.73 -47.10 19.41
CA ILE A 62 5.42 -46.46 19.42
C ILE A 62 5.54 -45.15 20.21
N SER A 63 5.12 -44.08 19.60
CA SER A 63 5.03 -42.76 20.23
C SER A 63 3.74 -42.07 19.82
N GLY A 64 3.20 -41.28 20.72
CA GLY A 64 2.03 -40.46 20.44
C GLY A 64 2.36 -38.96 20.57
N ASN A 65 1.56 -38.16 19.94
CA ASN A 65 1.59 -36.72 20.15
C ASN A 65 0.18 -36.14 20.17
N ILE A 66 -0.02 -35.16 21.00
CA ILE A 66 -1.22 -34.35 21.06
C ILE A 66 -0.79 -32.91 20.79
N SER A 67 -1.43 -32.26 19.84
CA SER A 67 -1.14 -30.88 19.51
C SER A 67 -2.39 -30.01 19.53
N ALA A 68 -2.23 -28.79 19.95
CA ALA A 68 -3.25 -27.74 19.81
C ALA A 68 -2.59 -26.46 19.34
N ASN A 69 -3.23 -25.80 18.39
CA ASN A 69 -2.75 -24.53 17.89
C ASN A 69 -3.90 -23.53 17.67
N ARG A 70 -3.58 -22.27 17.73
CA ARG A 70 -4.47 -21.17 17.38
C ARG A 70 -3.66 -20.08 16.69
N ASN A 71 -4.15 -19.64 15.54
CA ASN A 71 -3.59 -18.55 14.77
C ASN A 71 -4.70 -17.55 14.50
N ASN A 72 -4.35 -16.28 14.57
CA ASN A 72 -5.22 -15.20 14.10
C ASN A 72 -4.39 -14.22 13.26
N ARG A 73 -5.04 -13.62 12.28
CA ARG A 73 -4.47 -12.55 11.47
C ARG A 73 -5.57 -11.61 11.03
N ASN A 74 -5.36 -10.33 11.27
CA ASN A 74 -6.23 -9.25 10.83
C ASN A 74 -5.45 -8.31 9.91
N THR A 75 -6.09 -7.92 8.80
CA THR A 75 -5.54 -6.95 7.87
C THR A 75 -6.62 -5.93 7.55
N ASP A 76 -6.35 -4.67 7.80
CA ASP A 76 -7.15 -3.53 7.39
C ASP A 76 -6.43 -2.84 6.23
N GLU A 77 -7.13 -2.64 5.12
CA GLU A 77 -6.57 -2.12 3.88
C GLU A 77 -7.42 -0.98 3.32
N THR A 78 -6.78 0.07 2.84
CA THR A 78 -7.40 1.14 2.07
C THR A 78 -6.72 1.25 0.71
N LEU A 79 -7.49 1.05 -0.35
CA LEU A 79 -7.03 1.15 -1.74
C LEU A 79 -7.68 2.35 -2.43
N HIS A 80 -6.92 2.99 -3.31
CA HIS A 80 -7.40 4.09 -4.15
C HIS A 80 -7.34 3.68 -5.61
N HIS A 81 -8.48 3.77 -6.28
CA HIS A 81 -8.58 3.60 -7.72
C HIS A 81 -8.73 4.96 -8.38
N ASN A 82 -7.70 5.38 -9.11
CA ASN A 82 -7.67 6.67 -9.77
C ASN A 82 -8.80 6.79 -10.80
N GLY A 83 -9.48 7.94 -10.78
CA GLY A 83 -10.29 8.36 -11.92
C GLY A 83 -9.40 8.84 -13.07
N SER A 84 -9.95 9.00 -14.26
CA SER A 84 -9.17 9.46 -15.41
C SER A 84 -9.95 10.31 -16.40
N PHE A 85 -9.30 11.35 -16.90
CA PHE A 85 -9.65 12.09 -18.10
C PHE A 85 -8.57 11.87 -19.15
N THR A 86 -8.95 11.26 -20.28
CA THR A 86 -8.04 11.01 -21.39
C THR A 86 -8.49 11.79 -22.62
N ASN A 87 -7.63 12.65 -23.15
CA ASN A 87 -7.92 13.51 -24.31
C ASN A 87 -9.20 14.35 -24.12
N ILE A 88 -9.42 14.87 -22.92
CA ILE A 88 -10.51 15.76 -22.59
C ILE A 88 -10.07 17.21 -22.78
N ASN A 89 -10.82 17.99 -23.56
CA ASN A 89 -10.60 19.42 -23.64
C ASN A 89 -11.27 20.13 -22.46
N GLU A 90 -10.57 21.09 -21.88
CA GLU A 90 -11.12 21.92 -20.80
C GLU A 90 -10.93 23.40 -21.10
N VAL A 91 -11.99 24.18 -20.91
CA VAL A 91 -11.96 25.64 -21.01
C VAL A 91 -12.30 26.22 -19.65
N HIS A 92 -11.32 26.87 -19.04
CA HIS A 92 -11.45 27.49 -17.73
C HIS A 92 -11.67 29.00 -17.85
N ASN A 93 -12.91 29.42 -17.83
CA ASN A 93 -13.31 30.83 -17.80
C ASN A 93 -13.42 31.25 -16.33
N ASN A 94 -12.27 31.55 -15.69
CA ASN A 94 -12.16 31.95 -14.29
C ASN A 94 -12.54 30.83 -13.31
N THR A 95 -11.68 29.81 -13.19
CA THR A 95 -11.79 28.75 -12.18
C THR A 95 -10.99 29.12 -10.93
N GLY A 96 -11.57 28.94 -9.75
CA GLY A 96 -10.90 29.19 -8.46
C GLY A 96 -9.88 28.12 -8.14
N THR A 97 -10.33 26.97 -7.66
CA THR A 97 -9.46 25.84 -7.30
C THR A 97 -9.88 24.58 -8.08
N MET A 98 -8.90 23.86 -8.58
CA MET A 98 -9.07 22.52 -9.14
C MET A 98 -8.18 21.53 -8.40
N THR A 99 -8.78 20.48 -7.84
CA THR A 99 -8.08 19.42 -7.12
C THR A 99 -8.17 18.11 -7.89
N LEU A 100 -7.01 17.47 -8.11
CA LEU A 100 -6.87 16.12 -8.64
C LEU A 100 -6.22 15.25 -7.56
N SER A 101 -7.00 14.42 -6.88
CA SER A 101 -6.55 13.57 -5.77
C SER A 101 -6.75 12.09 -6.10
N GLY A 102 -5.68 11.40 -6.48
CA GLY A 102 -5.80 10.07 -7.08
C GLY A 102 -6.54 10.12 -8.41
N PHE A 103 -6.11 11.01 -9.31
CA PHE A 103 -6.76 11.25 -10.60
C PHE A 103 -5.72 11.46 -11.69
N ASN A 104 -5.94 10.87 -12.86
CA ASN A 104 -5.09 10.98 -14.02
C ASN A 104 -5.77 11.80 -15.10
N GLN A 105 -5.20 12.94 -15.44
CA GLN A 105 -5.65 13.76 -16.56
C GLN A 105 -4.49 13.93 -17.54
N GLU A 106 -4.67 13.36 -18.73
CA GLU A 106 -3.61 13.29 -19.73
C GLU A 106 -4.17 13.59 -21.13
N GLY A 107 -3.46 14.44 -21.86
CA GLY A 107 -3.87 14.88 -23.18
C GLY A 107 -5.11 15.81 -23.13
N GLY A 108 -5.56 16.17 -24.33
CA GLY A 108 -6.63 17.15 -24.48
C GLY A 108 -6.15 18.60 -24.28
N LYS A 109 -6.83 19.51 -24.97
CA LYS A 109 -6.49 20.93 -24.95
C LYS A 109 -7.08 21.61 -23.71
N VAL A 110 -6.22 22.12 -22.83
CA VAL A 110 -6.64 22.86 -21.63
C VAL A 110 -6.30 24.35 -21.80
N THR A 111 -7.31 25.20 -21.66
CA THR A 111 -7.15 26.65 -21.88
C THR A 111 -7.79 27.47 -20.77
N GLY A 112 -7.25 28.67 -20.56
CA GLY A 112 -7.84 29.66 -19.67
C GLY A 112 -7.02 29.90 -18.39
N LYS A 113 -7.73 30.25 -17.32
CA LYS A 113 -7.13 30.61 -16.03
C LYS A 113 -7.71 29.81 -14.87
N ILE A 114 -6.80 29.30 -14.02
CA ILE A 114 -7.14 28.65 -12.75
C ILE A 114 -6.34 29.32 -11.63
N GLY A 115 -7.02 29.70 -10.57
CA GLY A 115 -6.36 30.34 -9.42
C GLY A 115 -5.40 29.39 -8.72
N LYS A 116 -5.85 28.15 -8.44
CA LYS A 116 -5.04 27.12 -7.78
C LYS A 116 -5.33 25.73 -8.37
N VAL A 117 -4.28 24.96 -8.60
CA VAL A 117 -4.36 23.53 -8.94
C VAL A 117 -3.64 22.75 -7.86
N GLU A 118 -4.30 21.74 -7.30
CA GLU A 118 -3.74 20.78 -6.37
C GLU A 118 -3.72 19.40 -7.04
N VAL A 119 -2.55 18.79 -7.18
CA VAL A 119 -2.41 17.42 -7.71
C VAL A 119 -1.75 16.55 -6.65
N VAL A 120 -2.47 15.54 -6.20
CA VAL A 120 -2.06 14.70 -5.06
C VAL A 120 -2.15 13.23 -5.44
N SER A 121 -1.04 12.53 -5.35
CA SER A 121 -1.04 11.07 -5.44
C SER A 121 -1.49 10.45 -4.11
N ARG A 122 -2.32 9.40 -4.19
CA ARG A 122 -2.86 8.73 -3.00
C ARG A 122 -2.06 7.49 -2.67
N GLN A 123 -1.76 7.30 -1.40
CA GLN A 123 -1.13 6.07 -0.92
C GLN A 123 -2.19 5.02 -0.62
N ASN A 124 -1.99 3.81 -1.12
CA ASN A 124 -2.66 2.62 -0.62
C ASN A 124 -2.03 2.23 0.72
N THR A 125 -2.86 1.97 1.72
CA THR A 125 -2.40 1.65 3.06
C THR A 125 -2.86 0.26 3.48
N SER A 126 -2.06 -0.41 4.30
CA SER A 126 -2.43 -1.69 4.89
C SER A 126 -1.79 -1.84 6.27
N THR A 127 -2.58 -2.28 7.23
CA THR A 127 -2.10 -2.64 8.57
C THR A 127 -2.42 -4.11 8.84
N THR A 128 -1.39 -4.89 9.14
CA THR A 128 -1.54 -6.32 9.44
C THR A 128 -1.09 -6.60 10.85
N THR A 129 -1.93 -7.30 11.62
CA THR A 129 -1.58 -7.83 12.94
C THR A 129 -1.91 -9.31 12.99
N GLY A 130 -1.07 -10.08 13.67
CA GLY A 130 -1.31 -11.51 13.83
C GLY A 130 -0.65 -12.09 15.07
N SER A 131 -1.17 -13.20 15.55
CA SER A 131 -0.55 -14.01 16.58
C SER A 131 -0.73 -15.49 16.31
N SER A 132 0.26 -16.27 16.69
CA SER A 132 0.23 -17.73 16.66
C SER A 132 0.59 -18.27 18.03
N LYS A 133 -0.09 -19.33 18.44
CA LYS A 133 0.21 -20.04 19.69
C LYS A 133 0.01 -21.53 19.46
N GLY A 134 0.87 -22.35 20.04
CA GLY A 134 0.74 -23.80 19.92
C GLY A 134 1.36 -24.53 21.09
N VAL A 135 0.85 -25.72 21.34
CA VAL A 135 1.35 -26.67 22.31
C VAL A 135 1.41 -28.05 21.63
N ASN A 136 2.49 -28.75 21.83
CA ASN A 136 2.63 -30.14 21.44
C ASN A 136 3.08 -30.95 22.66
N LEU A 137 2.34 -32.03 22.95
CA LEU A 137 2.65 -32.98 24.02
C LEU A 137 3.05 -34.32 23.37
N GLY A 138 4.29 -34.71 23.59
CA GLY A 138 4.79 -36.02 23.21
C GLY A 138 4.42 -37.06 24.27
N ILE A 139 4.00 -38.27 23.84
CA ILE A 139 3.62 -39.40 24.69
C ILE A 139 4.50 -40.57 24.30
N SER A 140 5.14 -41.20 25.28
CA SER A 140 5.94 -42.39 25.09
C SER A 140 5.11 -43.67 24.96
N ALA A 141 5.72 -44.74 24.57
CA ALA A 141 5.06 -46.04 24.30
C ALA A 141 4.25 -46.58 25.49
N ASN A 142 4.61 -46.22 26.72
CA ASN A 142 3.89 -46.63 27.94
C ASN A 142 2.75 -45.66 28.32
N GLY A 143 2.39 -44.68 27.44
CA GLY A 143 1.30 -43.74 27.67
C GLY A 143 1.67 -42.58 28.57
N VAL A 144 2.95 -42.41 28.98
CA VAL A 144 3.39 -41.35 29.85
C VAL A 144 3.83 -40.14 29.01
N PRO A 145 3.47 -38.91 29.40
CA PRO A 145 4.02 -37.71 28.76
C PRO A 145 5.54 -37.70 28.76
N SER A 146 6.14 -37.52 27.59
CA SER A 146 7.58 -37.59 27.38
C SER A 146 8.21 -36.22 27.05
N SER A 147 7.45 -35.33 26.46
CA SER A 147 7.91 -34.01 26.10
C SER A 147 6.76 -33.00 25.97
N VAL A 148 7.08 -31.74 26.17
CA VAL A 148 6.19 -30.61 25.89
C VAL A 148 6.94 -29.61 25.03
N THR A 149 6.32 -29.13 23.96
CA THR A 149 6.82 -28.01 23.18
C THR A 149 5.75 -26.91 23.14
N ILE A 150 6.14 -25.71 23.48
CA ILE A 150 5.30 -24.51 23.41
C ILE A 150 5.89 -23.59 22.36
N ASN A 151 5.05 -23.06 21.48
CA ASN A 151 5.43 -22.06 20.50
C ASN A 151 4.49 -20.87 20.54
N ALA A 152 5.04 -19.68 20.30
CA ALA A 152 4.29 -18.45 20.19
C ALA A 152 4.94 -17.55 19.14
N GLY A 153 4.11 -16.81 18.41
CA GLY A 153 4.58 -15.88 17.40
C GLY A 153 3.67 -14.67 17.28
N ARG A 154 4.22 -13.60 16.72
CA ARG A 154 3.52 -12.35 16.44
C ARG A 154 3.94 -11.79 15.09
N THR A 155 2.96 -11.26 14.35
CA THR A 155 3.18 -10.57 13.08
C THR A 155 2.62 -9.16 13.19
N ASN A 156 3.41 -8.17 12.77
CA ASN A 156 2.98 -6.78 12.60
C ASN A 156 3.46 -6.28 11.25
N GLY A 157 2.59 -5.60 10.52
CA GLY A 157 2.92 -5.01 9.23
C GLY A 157 2.20 -3.68 9.04
N ASN A 158 2.90 -2.75 8.42
CA ASN A 158 2.35 -1.46 8.00
C ASN A 158 2.86 -1.13 6.60
N ARG A 159 1.95 -0.68 5.77
CA ARG A 159 2.23 -0.23 4.41
C ARG A 159 1.53 1.10 4.14
N ALA A 160 2.26 2.02 3.53
CA ALA A 160 1.72 3.20 2.87
C ALA A 160 2.56 3.44 1.61
N PHE A 161 1.97 3.20 0.44
CA PHE A 161 2.68 3.22 -0.83
C PHE A 161 1.82 3.81 -1.94
N VAL A 162 2.39 4.72 -2.74
CA VAL A 162 1.75 5.20 -3.96
C VAL A 162 1.94 4.14 -5.05
N ASP A 163 0.87 3.41 -5.37
CA ASP A 163 0.90 2.40 -6.44
C ASP A 163 0.60 3.04 -7.81
N ASN A 164 -0.22 4.11 -7.84
CA ASN A 164 -0.55 4.87 -9.03
C ASN A 164 -0.40 6.36 -8.75
N GLN A 165 0.52 7.03 -9.44
CA GLN A 165 0.66 8.48 -9.35
C GLN A 165 -0.52 9.19 -10.00
N SER A 166 -0.91 10.33 -9.43
CA SER A 166 -1.80 11.27 -10.11
C SER A 166 -1.05 12.03 -11.19
N THR A 167 -1.73 12.36 -12.27
CA THR A 167 -1.15 13.11 -13.39
C THR A 167 -2.04 14.28 -13.77
N PHE A 168 -1.41 15.39 -14.20
CA PHE A 168 -2.04 16.52 -14.85
C PHE A 168 -1.15 17.00 -15.99
N ILE A 169 -1.34 16.40 -17.17
CA ILE A 169 -0.54 16.66 -18.37
C ILE A 169 -1.44 17.23 -19.45
N VAL A 170 -1.25 18.51 -19.75
CA VAL A 170 -2.05 19.20 -20.77
C VAL A 170 -1.54 18.84 -22.17
N GLY A 171 -2.47 18.57 -23.07
CA GLY A 171 -2.17 18.18 -24.45
C GLY A 171 -1.82 19.35 -25.36
N GLU A 172 -1.47 19.01 -26.61
CA GLU A 172 -1.08 19.95 -27.65
C GLU A 172 -2.11 21.07 -27.88
N GLY A 173 -1.63 22.28 -28.12
CA GLY A 173 -2.44 23.46 -28.35
C GLY A 173 -3.05 24.07 -27.08
N SER A 174 -2.69 23.57 -25.91
CA SER A 174 -3.11 24.15 -24.63
C SER A 174 -2.51 25.53 -24.41
N ASN A 175 -3.28 26.38 -23.72
CA ASN A 175 -2.83 27.68 -23.26
C ASN A 175 -3.42 27.92 -21.86
N LEU A 176 -2.69 27.46 -20.84
CA LEU A 176 -3.15 27.45 -19.45
C LEU A 176 -2.25 28.34 -18.58
N HIS A 177 -2.89 29.18 -17.78
CA HIS A 177 -2.24 29.96 -16.73
C HIS A 177 -2.81 29.59 -15.38
N VAL A 178 -1.94 29.19 -14.46
CA VAL A 178 -2.30 28.82 -13.08
C VAL A 178 -1.55 29.70 -12.10
N GLY A 179 -2.27 30.29 -11.15
CA GLY A 179 -1.67 31.14 -10.11
C GLY A 179 -0.78 30.30 -9.18
N THR A 180 -1.31 29.25 -8.60
CA THR A 180 -0.56 28.35 -7.71
C THR A 180 -0.78 26.90 -8.08
N VAL A 181 0.29 26.13 -8.19
CA VAL A 181 0.23 24.66 -8.30
C VAL A 181 0.85 24.04 -7.06
N GLU A 182 0.09 23.23 -6.35
CA GLU A 182 0.61 22.32 -5.30
C GLU A 182 0.69 20.91 -5.87
N ASN A 183 1.91 20.39 -6.00
CA ASN A 183 2.15 19.03 -6.51
C ASN A 183 2.68 18.15 -5.38
N THR A 184 1.87 17.18 -4.95
CA THR A 184 2.25 16.21 -3.92
C THR A 184 2.44 14.83 -4.53
N GLY A 185 3.70 14.47 -4.79
CA GLY A 185 4.09 13.18 -5.35
C GLY A 185 3.44 12.84 -6.69
N ALA A 186 3.01 13.83 -7.46
CA ALA A 186 2.31 13.66 -8.72
C ALA A 186 3.16 14.12 -9.91
N VAL A 187 2.68 13.85 -11.11
CA VAL A 187 3.30 14.30 -12.36
C VAL A 187 2.44 15.38 -12.98
N ILE A 188 3.01 16.56 -13.18
CA ILE A 188 2.37 17.62 -13.97
C ILE A 188 3.18 17.90 -15.23
N GLY A 189 2.55 18.41 -16.27
CA GLY A 189 3.30 18.72 -17.48
C GLY A 189 2.48 19.17 -18.66
N LYS A 190 3.18 19.24 -19.78
CA LYS A 190 2.60 19.56 -21.08
C LYS A 190 3.16 18.68 -22.18
N GLU A 191 2.35 18.47 -23.20
CA GLU A 191 2.75 17.78 -24.42
C GLU A 191 2.76 18.75 -25.61
N GLY A 192 3.63 18.46 -26.57
CA GLY A 192 3.69 19.14 -27.84
C GLY A 192 3.87 20.67 -27.74
N ASN A 193 3.33 21.36 -28.71
CA ASN A 193 3.37 22.83 -28.78
C ASN A 193 2.21 23.45 -27.97
N SER A 194 2.43 23.59 -26.68
CA SER A 194 1.46 24.15 -25.72
C SER A 194 2.14 25.14 -24.76
N THR A 195 1.35 26.03 -24.17
CA THR A 195 1.77 26.94 -23.11
C THR A 195 1.15 26.51 -21.80
N PHE A 196 1.97 26.23 -20.79
CA PHE A 196 1.54 26.01 -19.42
C PHE A 196 2.41 26.88 -18.51
N ARG A 197 1.79 27.90 -17.93
CA ARG A 197 2.44 28.87 -17.07
C ARG A 197 1.93 28.77 -15.64
N ILE A 198 2.86 28.75 -14.69
CA ILE A 198 2.61 28.67 -13.25
C ILE A 198 3.33 29.83 -12.57
N ASP A 199 2.60 30.66 -11.80
CA ASP A 199 3.21 31.76 -11.07
C ASP A 199 3.96 31.23 -9.85
N THR A 200 3.34 30.37 -9.03
CA THR A 200 3.97 29.73 -7.87
C THR A 200 3.75 28.23 -7.89
N TYR A 201 4.84 27.47 -7.86
CA TYR A 201 4.83 26.03 -7.76
C TYR A 201 5.31 25.60 -6.37
N VAL A 202 4.55 24.72 -5.70
CA VAL A 202 4.91 24.13 -4.41
C VAL A 202 5.00 22.63 -4.55
N GLY A 203 6.23 22.10 -4.50
CA GLY A 203 6.50 20.66 -4.60
C GLY A 203 6.53 19.99 -3.24
N LYS A 204 5.94 18.79 -3.15
CA LYS A 204 6.02 17.89 -1.98
C LYS A 204 6.24 16.46 -2.47
N ASP A 205 7.23 15.79 -1.89
CA ASP A 205 7.45 14.36 -2.13
C ASP A 205 6.66 13.53 -1.11
N ILE A 206 6.31 12.31 -1.48
CA ILE A 206 5.62 11.35 -0.60
C ILE A 206 6.60 10.27 -0.19
N GLN A 207 6.76 10.06 1.12
CA GLN A 207 7.51 8.93 1.66
C GLN A 207 6.65 7.67 1.63
N ASN A 208 7.18 6.61 1.02
CA ASN A 208 6.53 5.32 0.93
C ASN A 208 7.27 4.31 1.81
N TYR A 209 6.52 3.43 2.45
CA TYR A 209 7.07 2.34 3.23
C TYR A 209 6.18 1.10 3.18
N ASP A 210 6.80 -0.08 3.27
CA ASP A 210 6.14 -1.38 3.43
C ASP A 210 6.99 -2.22 4.38
N THR A 211 6.56 -2.27 5.61
CA THR A 211 7.24 -2.97 6.69
C THR A 211 6.41 -4.14 7.18
N MET A 212 7.06 -5.28 7.44
CA MET A 212 6.45 -6.43 8.08
C MET A 212 7.48 -7.12 8.96
N THR A 213 7.11 -7.43 10.18
CA THR A 213 7.95 -8.20 11.11
C THR A 213 7.14 -9.36 11.64
N THR A 214 7.70 -10.56 11.53
CA THR A 214 7.17 -11.76 12.14
C THR A 214 8.24 -12.29 13.11
N THR A 215 7.87 -12.45 14.37
CA THR A 215 8.73 -13.01 15.39
C THR A 215 8.07 -14.25 15.97
N GLY A 216 8.86 -15.26 16.28
CA GLY A 216 8.38 -16.47 16.91
C GLY A 216 9.42 -17.10 17.84
N GLY A 217 8.94 -17.85 18.78
CA GLY A 217 9.79 -18.63 19.69
C GLY A 217 9.17 -19.97 20.04
N SER A 218 10.00 -20.91 20.36
CA SER A 218 9.60 -22.25 20.85
C SER A 218 10.50 -22.69 22.01
N ILE A 219 9.89 -23.39 22.95
CA ILE A 219 10.60 -24.05 24.05
C ILE A 219 10.11 -25.50 24.11
N GLY A 220 11.04 -26.43 24.05
CA GLY A 220 10.79 -27.85 24.24
C GLY A 220 11.42 -28.35 25.55
N VAL A 221 10.68 -29.16 26.26
CA VAL A 221 11.11 -29.78 27.53
C VAL A 221 10.87 -31.27 27.46
N SER A 222 11.87 -32.09 27.81
CA SER A 222 11.70 -33.51 28.08
C SER A 222 11.18 -33.70 29.49
N LEU A 223 10.19 -34.58 29.67
CA LEU A 223 9.54 -34.86 30.95
C LEU A 223 9.98 -36.23 31.55
N GLY A 224 10.77 -37.01 30.82
CA GLY A 224 11.23 -38.32 31.25
C GLY A 224 12.43 -38.20 32.21
N GLY A 225 12.38 -38.87 33.39
CA GLY A 225 13.43 -38.86 34.38
C GLY A 225 13.66 -37.48 34.99
N ASN A 226 14.84 -36.88 34.75
CA ASN A 226 15.09 -35.49 35.12
C ASN A 226 14.64 -34.57 33.98
N PRO A 227 13.69 -33.64 34.20
CA PRO A 227 13.26 -32.69 33.20
C PRO A 227 14.43 -31.88 32.63
N LYS A 228 14.51 -31.78 31.31
CA LYS A 228 15.57 -31.04 30.61
C LYS A 228 14.95 -30.20 29.48
N ILE A 229 15.48 -29.00 29.32
CA ILE A 229 15.18 -28.20 28.11
C ILE A 229 15.86 -28.91 26.94
N THR A 230 15.08 -29.28 25.94
CA THR A 230 15.53 -30.01 24.75
C THR A 230 15.67 -29.12 23.53
N ASN A 231 14.93 -28.03 23.50
CA ASN A 231 14.94 -27.08 22.40
C ASN A 231 14.56 -25.69 22.89
N VAL A 232 15.29 -24.68 22.42
CA VAL A 232 14.90 -23.27 22.48
C VAL A 232 15.10 -22.74 21.08
N GLY A 233 14.01 -22.36 20.44
CA GLY A 233 14.02 -21.80 19.10
C GLY A 233 13.56 -20.34 19.11
N PHE A 234 14.20 -19.53 18.31
CA PHE A 234 13.76 -18.17 18.00
C PHE A 234 13.86 -17.97 16.50
N ASN A 235 12.83 -17.39 15.91
CA ASN A 235 12.84 -16.97 14.53
C ASN A 235 12.32 -15.54 14.40
N GLN A 236 12.94 -14.81 13.51
CA GLN A 236 12.52 -13.47 13.12
C GLN A 236 12.65 -13.36 11.61
N ASP A 237 11.59 -12.90 10.99
CA ASP A 237 11.56 -12.50 9.58
C ASP A 237 11.09 -11.06 9.50
N SER A 238 11.76 -10.25 8.69
CA SER A 238 11.42 -8.85 8.53
C SER A 238 11.53 -8.42 7.07
N ARG A 239 10.56 -7.61 6.65
CA ARG A 239 10.57 -6.88 5.39
C ARG A 239 10.52 -5.40 5.71
N ASP A 240 11.45 -4.64 5.15
CA ASP A 240 11.47 -3.18 5.20
C ASP A 240 11.78 -2.66 3.80
N LYS A 241 10.76 -2.09 3.15
CA LYS A 241 10.90 -1.41 1.86
C LYS A 241 10.53 0.04 2.06
N GLN A 242 11.39 0.92 1.56
CA GLN A 242 11.18 2.35 1.58
C GLN A 242 11.32 2.90 0.16
N GLY A 243 10.63 3.99 -0.12
CA GLY A 243 10.67 4.66 -1.39
C GLY A 243 10.19 6.10 -1.30
N ILE A 244 10.42 6.86 -2.34
CA ILE A 244 9.96 8.24 -2.46
C ILE A 244 9.21 8.38 -3.77
N THR A 245 7.96 8.87 -3.68
CA THR A 245 7.23 9.32 -4.87
C THR A 245 7.45 10.82 -5.00
N ARG A 246 8.20 11.19 -6.02
CA ARG A 246 8.64 12.58 -6.21
C ARG A 246 7.59 13.42 -6.92
N ASN A 247 7.54 14.69 -6.54
CA ASN A 247 6.86 15.69 -7.33
C ASN A 247 7.62 15.88 -8.65
N THR A 248 6.94 15.70 -9.79
CA THR A 248 7.58 15.63 -11.10
C THR A 248 6.94 16.64 -12.06
N VAL A 249 7.77 17.28 -12.87
CA VAL A 249 7.34 18.19 -13.94
C VAL A 249 7.93 17.69 -15.26
N VAL A 250 7.06 17.40 -16.23
CA VAL A 250 7.45 16.94 -17.57
C VAL A 250 7.17 18.01 -18.63
N GLY A 251 8.05 18.08 -19.61
CA GLY A 251 7.98 19.10 -20.64
C GLY A 251 8.39 20.51 -20.15
N ASP A 252 8.32 21.45 -21.05
CA ASP A 252 8.78 22.83 -20.83
C ASP A 252 7.67 23.70 -20.21
N VAL A 253 7.35 23.41 -18.94
CA VAL A 253 6.39 24.19 -18.12
C VAL A 253 7.09 25.44 -17.58
N GLU A 254 6.48 26.61 -17.82
CA GLU A 254 6.97 27.90 -17.33
C GLU A 254 6.61 28.06 -15.86
N ILE A 255 7.62 28.07 -14.97
CA ILE A 255 7.44 28.26 -13.52
C ILE A 255 8.19 29.53 -13.10
N THR A 256 7.45 30.52 -12.59
CA THR A 256 8.04 31.80 -12.14
C THR A 256 8.73 31.64 -10.79
N LYS A 257 8.09 30.96 -9.84
CA LYS A 257 8.62 30.70 -8.50
C LYS A 257 8.37 29.26 -8.10
N ALA A 258 9.38 28.60 -7.55
CA ALA A 258 9.27 27.24 -7.03
C ALA A 258 9.65 27.19 -5.55
N GLU A 259 8.87 26.47 -4.75
CA GLU A 259 9.03 26.26 -3.32
C GLU A 259 8.84 24.79 -2.95
N GLY A 260 9.28 24.41 -1.75
CA GLY A 260 9.10 23.07 -1.19
C GLY A 260 10.19 22.09 -1.61
N SER A 261 9.84 20.82 -1.84
CA SER A 261 10.79 19.80 -2.28
C SER A 261 11.30 20.08 -3.69
N PRO A 262 12.56 19.75 -4.00
CA PRO A 262 13.12 19.91 -5.34
C PRO A 262 12.27 19.25 -6.40
N ILE A 263 12.10 19.92 -7.54
CA ILE A 263 11.34 19.39 -8.67
C ILE A 263 12.14 18.28 -9.33
N ASN A 264 11.52 17.11 -9.51
CA ASN A 264 12.03 16.08 -10.40
C ASN A 264 11.64 16.45 -11.84
N ARG A 265 12.63 16.70 -12.70
CA ARG A 265 12.42 17.01 -14.11
C ARG A 265 12.53 15.74 -14.95
N ASP A 266 11.52 15.51 -15.80
CA ASP A 266 11.51 14.51 -16.89
C ASP A 266 11.66 13.05 -16.47
N GLY A 267 11.38 12.72 -15.21
CA GLY A 267 11.39 11.35 -14.72
C GLY A 267 12.71 10.59 -14.87
N LEU A 268 13.79 11.27 -15.30
CA LEU A 268 15.11 10.69 -15.36
C LEU A 268 15.64 10.47 -13.95
N CYS A 269 15.58 9.22 -13.49
CA CYS A 269 16.36 8.78 -12.34
C CYS A 269 17.85 8.93 -12.67
N THR A 270 18.51 9.86 -12.03
CA THR A 270 19.98 9.86 -11.93
C THR A 270 20.40 8.96 -10.79
#